data_2ff20fb8bcf20c53f409370d2a5ea93b
#
_entry.id   2ff20fb8bcf20c53f409370d2a5ea93b
#
_cell.length_a   1.000
_cell.length_b   1.000
_cell.length_c   1.000
_cell.angle_alpha   90.00
_cell.angle_beta   90.00
_cell.angle_gamma   90.00
#
_symmetry.space_group_name_H-M   'P 1'
#
loop_
_entity.id
_entity.type
_entity.pdbx_description
1 polymer ?
#
loop_
_entity_poly.entity_id
_entity_poly.type
_entity_poly.pdbx_seq_one_letter_code
_entity_poly.pdbx_strand_id
1 'polypeptide(L)'
;QETVTEPEFSEPVYSNISKDYTINLSWHQVTNQDANENIYRVLADTKGLTTISPTWFFLSDNDGGIESLASQEYVNHCHQNGVEVWGLVEDIRHKDTIKDLEIFSRTSSRQKLVSNLIAQAIQYDLDGINLDMEFINEESARAYIEFVRELSIMCRLNGIVLSIDNYVPAAHNLFYNRKEQGIVADYVIIMGYDEHFAGGEPGSVASLEYVKRGIEQTLLEVPKEKVINALPFYTRVWTEMEDGTVSSEAMGIERAKNWVEENQIELY
;
A
#
# COMPACT_ATOMS: atom_id res chain seq x y z
N GLN A 1 -8.63 58.93 2.91
CA GLN A 1 -8.61 57.64 3.64
C GLN A 1 -8.69 56.57 2.57
N GLU A 2 -7.56 55.93 2.30
CA GLU A 2 -7.53 54.71 1.45
C GLU A 2 -8.14 53.57 2.29
N THR A 3 -9.22 52.99 1.82
CA THR A 3 -9.81 51.76 2.33
C THR A 3 -8.88 50.61 1.95
N VAL A 4 -8.14 50.12 2.96
CA VAL A 4 -7.41 48.85 2.81
C VAL A 4 -8.46 47.76 2.75
N THR A 5 -8.66 47.20 1.56
CA THR A 5 -9.46 45.95 1.35
C THR A 5 -8.63 44.80 1.93
N GLU A 6 -9.17 44.10 2.92
CA GLU A 6 -8.58 42.85 3.37
C GLU A 6 -8.52 41.87 2.21
N PRO A 7 -7.40 41.13 2.06
CA PRO A 7 -7.32 40.11 1.01
C PRO A 7 -8.39 39.04 1.28
N GLU A 8 -9.24 38.75 0.27
CA GLU A 8 -10.12 37.60 0.31
C GLU A 8 -9.26 36.33 0.31
N PHE A 9 -9.21 35.67 1.45
CA PHE A 9 -8.70 34.33 1.55
C PHE A 9 -9.75 33.39 0.97
N SER A 10 -9.59 32.98 -0.28
CA SER A 10 -10.27 31.77 -0.77
C SER A 10 -9.55 30.57 -0.15
N GLU A 11 -10.26 29.78 0.64
CA GLU A 11 -9.72 28.49 1.08
C GLU A 11 -9.36 27.66 -0.17
N PRO A 12 -8.13 27.10 -0.23
CA PRO A 12 -7.79 26.24 -1.34
C PRO A 12 -8.72 25.02 -1.32
N VAL A 13 -9.48 24.87 -2.40
CA VAL A 13 -10.31 23.67 -2.59
C VAL A 13 -9.37 22.53 -2.94
N TYR A 14 -9.05 21.69 -1.95
CA TYR A 14 -8.29 20.47 -2.15
C TYR A 14 -9.22 19.42 -2.77
N SER A 15 -9.21 19.30 -4.08
CA SER A 15 -9.88 18.19 -4.75
C SER A 15 -8.97 16.95 -4.72
N ASN A 16 -9.52 15.83 -4.26
CA ASN A 16 -8.85 14.54 -4.42
C ASN A 16 -8.70 14.19 -5.91
N ILE A 17 -7.65 13.45 -6.23
CA ILE A 17 -7.47 12.87 -7.56
C ILE A 17 -8.36 11.63 -7.64
N SER A 18 -9.33 11.63 -8.54
CA SER A 18 -10.18 10.47 -8.79
C SER A 18 -10.02 9.99 -10.23
N LYS A 19 -10.02 8.69 -10.43
CA LYS A 19 -9.99 8.07 -11.76
C LYS A 19 -11.41 7.89 -12.28
N ASP A 20 -11.61 8.07 -13.57
CA ASP A 20 -12.88 7.87 -14.27
C ASP A 20 -13.08 6.43 -14.76
N TYR A 21 -12.19 5.53 -14.37
CA TYR A 21 -12.20 4.10 -14.68
C TYR A 21 -12.09 3.26 -13.41
N THR A 22 -12.46 1.98 -13.50
CA THR A 22 -12.27 1.03 -12.40
C THR A 22 -10.80 0.69 -12.26
N ILE A 23 -10.23 1.00 -11.08
CA ILE A 23 -8.85 0.65 -10.77
C ILE A 23 -8.76 -0.87 -10.57
N ASN A 24 -7.91 -1.50 -11.37
CA ASN A 24 -7.47 -2.87 -11.20
C ASN A 24 -5.96 -2.84 -10.95
N LEU A 25 -5.60 -2.88 -9.67
CA LEU A 25 -4.25 -2.72 -9.17
C LEU A 25 -3.63 -4.06 -8.78
N SER A 26 -2.35 -4.23 -9.08
CA SER A 26 -1.54 -5.34 -8.55
C SER A 26 -0.27 -4.79 -7.93
N TRP A 27 0.08 -5.26 -6.73
CA TRP A 27 1.42 -5.10 -6.20
C TRP A 27 2.40 -6.00 -6.96
N HIS A 28 3.58 -5.46 -7.24
CA HIS A 28 4.66 -6.20 -7.87
C HIS A 28 5.89 -6.20 -6.95
N GLN A 29 6.21 -7.36 -6.40
CA GLN A 29 7.35 -7.50 -5.50
C GLN A 29 8.66 -7.36 -6.29
N VAL A 30 9.38 -6.26 -6.04
CA VAL A 30 10.71 -5.96 -6.60
C VAL A 30 11.73 -6.09 -5.47
N THR A 31 12.48 -7.19 -5.46
CA THR A 31 13.43 -7.50 -4.36
C THR A 31 14.81 -6.88 -4.56
N ASN A 32 15.18 -6.59 -5.80
CA ASN A 32 16.44 -5.98 -6.23
C ASN A 32 16.26 -5.31 -7.59
N GLN A 33 17.29 -4.62 -8.07
CA GLN A 33 17.22 -3.87 -9.32
C GLN A 33 16.88 -4.74 -10.54
N ASP A 34 17.45 -5.95 -10.61
CA ASP A 34 17.22 -6.87 -11.75
C ASP A 34 15.78 -7.39 -11.78
N ALA A 35 15.12 -7.48 -10.62
CA ALA A 35 13.72 -7.93 -10.54
C ALA A 35 12.73 -7.00 -11.26
N ASN A 36 13.12 -5.77 -11.59
CA ASN A 36 12.32 -4.86 -12.41
C ASN A 36 12.03 -5.45 -13.80
N GLU A 37 12.90 -6.28 -14.35
CA GLU A 37 12.70 -6.91 -15.65
C GLU A 37 11.48 -7.86 -15.69
N ASN A 38 11.03 -8.35 -14.54
CA ASN A 38 9.82 -9.18 -14.47
C ASN A 38 8.56 -8.48 -14.99
N ILE A 39 8.55 -7.14 -15.06
CA ILE A 39 7.41 -6.36 -15.56
C ILE A 39 7.02 -6.77 -16.98
N TYR A 40 7.97 -7.09 -17.83
CA TYR A 40 7.71 -7.50 -19.22
C TYR A 40 6.82 -8.75 -19.27
N ARG A 41 7.10 -9.71 -18.39
CA ARG A 41 6.29 -10.93 -18.28
C ARG A 41 4.94 -10.65 -17.61
N VAL A 42 4.93 -9.87 -16.54
CA VAL A 42 3.70 -9.53 -15.82
C VAL A 42 2.68 -8.90 -16.77
N LEU A 43 3.09 -7.91 -17.58
CA LEU A 43 2.18 -7.25 -18.50
C LEU A 43 1.78 -8.14 -19.69
N ALA A 44 2.67 -9.04 -20.15
CA ALA A 44 2.35 -9.99 -21.22
C ALA A 44 1.29 -11.03 -20.78
N ASP A 45 1.35 -11.47 -19.52
CA ASP A 45 0.49 -12.52 -18.98
C ASP A 45 -0.81 -11.98 -18.33
N THR A 46 -0.88 -10.66 -18.05
CA THR A 46 -2.01 -10.04 -17.34
C THR A 46 -2.90 -9.26 -18.29
N LYS A 47 -4.23 -9.38 -18.09
CA LYS A 47 -5.22 -8.60 -18.85
C LYS A 47 -6.04 -7.72 -17.93
N GLY A 48 -6.31 -6.49 -18.39
CA GLY A 48 -7.18 -5.55 -17.66
C GLY A 48 -6.52 -4.87 -16.45
N LEU A 49 -5.21 -5.02 -16.27
CA LEU A 49 -4.47 -4.25 -15.29
C LEU A 49 -4.48 -2.78 -15.69
N THR A 50 -4.85 -1.90 -14.75
CA THR A 50 -4.85 -0.44 -14.97
C THR A 50 -3.74 0.24 -14.19
N THR A 51 -3.29 -0.39 -13.10
CA THR A 51 -2.33 0.19 -12.17
C THR A 51 -1.42 -0.91 -11.63
N ILE A 52 -0.14 -0.62 -11.53
CA ILE A 52 0.82 -1.51 -10.88
C ILE A 52 1.56 -0.74 -9.78
N SER A 53 1.76 -1.40 -8.64
CA SER A 53 2.44 -0.81 -7.50
C SER A 53 3.69 -1.65 -7.16
N PRO A 54 4.86 -1.27 -7.70
CA PRO A 54 6.11 -1.96 -7.41
C PRO A 54 6.66 -1.58 -6.03
N THR A 55 7.20 -2.55 -5.30
CA THR A 55 7.83 -2.35 -3.98
C THR A 55 9.21 -1.70 -4.15
N TRP A 56 9.25 -0.38 -4.29
CA TRP A 56 10.45 0.32 -4.70
C TRP A 56 11.14 1.15 -3.65
N PHE A 57 10.37 1.72 -2.71
CA PHE A 57 10.89 2.68 -1.76
C PHE A 57 10.88 2.11 -0.35
N PHE A 58 12.01 2.22 0.34
CA PHE A 58 12.21 1.68 1.67
C PHE A 58 12.73 2.77 2.58
N LEU A 59 12.17 2.90 3.79
CA LEU A 59 12.75 3.78 4.80
C LEU A 59 14.17 3.29 5.13
N SER A 60 15.18 4.16 5.03
CA SER A 60 16.59 3.78 5.16
C SER A 60 17.28 4.32 6.41
N ASP A 61 16.71 5.37 7.00
CA ASP A 61 17.22 5.99 8.24
C ASP A 61 16.08 6.60 9.05
N ASN A 62 16.37 6.99 10.31
CA ASN A 62 15.38 7.61 11.19
C ASN A 62 15.25 9.14 10.99
N ASP A 63 15.83 9.69 9.94
CA ASP A 63 15.78 11.11 9.56
C ASP A 63 14.99 11.36 8.27
N GLY A 64 14.27 10.34 7.76
CA GLY A 64 13.44 10.43 6.55
C GLY A 64 14.18 10.16 5.23
N GLY A 65 15.30 9.43 5.29
CA GLY A 65 15.97 8.88 4.12
C GLY A 65 15.20 7.70 3.53
N ILE A 66 15.39 7.48 2.23
CA ILE A 66 14.80 6.33 1.51
C ILE A 66 15.88 5.66 0.64
N GLU A 67 15.76 4.35 0.49
CA GLU A 67 16.37 3.58 -0.60
C GLU A 67 15.37 3.41 -1.73
N SER A 68 15.86 3.29 -2.96
CA SER A 68 15.02 3.20 -4.16
C SER A 68 15.49 2.10 -5.09
N LEU A 69 14.55 1.30 -5.59
CA LEU A 69 14.73 0.34 -6.69
C LEU A 69 14.01 0.80 -7.96
N ALA A 70 13.55 2.04 -8.03
CA ALA A 70 12.79 2.56 -9.16
C ALA A 70 13.58 2.45 -10.48
N SER A 71 12.87 2.18 -11.56
CA SER A 71 13.42 1.99 -12.89
C SER A 71 12.62 2.79 -13.92
N GLN A 72 13.31 3.67 -14.66
CA GLN A 72 12.67 4.44 -15.73
C GLN A 72 12.20 3.54 -16.88
N GLU A 73 12.93 2.46 -17.18
CA GLU A 73 12.53 1.51 -18.23
C GLU A 73 11.23 0.80 -17.86
N TYR A 74 11.08 0.44 -16.58
CA TYR A 74 9.84 -0.13 -16.05
C TYR A 74 8.65 0.81 -16.25
N VAL A 75 8.77 2.07 -15.80
CA VAL A 75 7.71 3.07 -15.94
C VAL A 75 7.35 3.29 -17.40
N ASN A 76 8.35 3.50 -18.26
CA ASN A 76 8.14 3.68 -19.69
C ASN A 76 7.39 2.50 -20.33
N HIS A 77 7.72 1.26 -19.91
CA HIS A 77 7.05 0.07 -20.41
C HIS A 77 5.60 0.00 -19.95
N CYS A 78 5.32 0.33 -18.68
CA CYS A 78 3.95 0.39 -18.14
C CYS A 78 3.12 1.44 -18.91
N HIS A 79 3.62 2.66 -19.04
CA HIS A 79 2.93 3.73 -19.73
C HIS A 79 2.63 3.41 -21.21
N GLN A 80 3.57 2.75 -21.92
CA GLN A 80 3.36 2.28 -23.30
C GLN A 80 2.23 1.24 -23.40
N ASN A 81 1.92 0.54 -22.33
CA ASN A 81 0.83 -0.43 -22.23
C ASN A 81 -0.43 0.14 -21.55
N GLY A 82 -0.47 1.45 -21.27
CA GLY A 82 -1.61 2.12 -20.65
C GLY A 82 -1.81 1.74 -19.17
N VAL A 83 -0.75 1.37 -18.48
CA VAL A 83 -0.77 1.00 -17.05
C VAL A 83 -0.06 2.08 -16.23
N GLU A 84 -0.75 2.62 -15.23
CA GLU A 84 -0.18 3.56 -14.27
C GLU A 84 0.77 2.88 -13.30
N VAL A 85 1.76 3.62 -12.81
CA VAL A 85 2.75 3.16 -11.83
C VAL A 85 2.62 3.96 -10.55
N TRP A 86 2.19 3.29 -9.46
CA TRP A 86 2.15 3.86 -8.12
C TRP A 86 3.26 3.25 -7.28
N GLY A 87 4.37 3.99 -7.10
CA GLY A 87 5.53 3.47 -6.37
C GLY A 87 5.19 3.20 -4.91
N LEU A 88 5.36 1.94 -4.46
CA LEU A 88 5.09 1.55 -3.10
C LEU A 88 6.25 1.93 -2.18
N VAL A 89 5.89 2.45 -1.01
CA VAL A 89 6.79 2.85 0.08
C VAL A 89 6.48 1.99 1.30
N GLU A 90 7.48 1.34 1.88
CA GLU A 90 7.29 0.42 3.00
C GLU A 90 8.32 0.63 4.12
N ASP A 91 7.98 0.17 5.33
CA ASP A 91 8.79 0.21 6.56
C ASP A 91 9.31 -1.18 6.99
N ILE A 92 9.13 -2.22 6.16
CA ILE A 92 9.36 -3.62 6.49
C ILE A 92 10.83 -4.02 6.35
N ARG A 93 11.50 -3.60 5.26
CA ARG A 93 12.86 -4.05 4.90
C ARG A 93 13.88 -3.82 6.00
N HIS A 94 13.81 -2.69 6.67
CA HIS A 94 14.76 -2.27 7.71
C HIS A 94 14.11 -2.18 9.10
N LYS A 95 13.03 -2.92 9.34
CA LYS A 95 12.21 -2.88 10.57
C LYS A 95 12.98 -3.00 11.88
N ASP A 96 14.14 -3.66 11.87
CA ASP A 96 14.96 -3.83 13.07
C ASP A 96 15.76 -2.57 13.45
N THR A 97 15.91 -1.63 12.52
CA THR A 97 16.70 -0.40 12.69
C THR A 97 15.88 0.86 12.53
N ILE A 98 14.78 0.82 11.78
CA ILE A 98 13.86 1.91 11.57
C ILE A 98 12.92 2.04 12.78
N LYS A 99 12.65 3.29 13.16
CA LYS A 99 11.75 3.65 14.24
C LYS A 99 10.77 4.70 13.76
N ASP A 100 9.59 4.28 13.41
CA ASP A 100 8.55 5.13 12.84
C ASP A 100 8.26 6.36 13.70
N LEU A 101 8.21 6.18 15.02
CA LEU A 101 8.03 7.31 15.93
C LEU A 101 9.11 8.38 15.76
N GLU A 102 10.38 8.01 15.58
CA GLU A 102 11.47 8.97 15.41
C GLU A 102 11.36 9.72 14.07
N ILE A 103 10.95 9.03 13.01
CA ILE A 103 10.76 9.64 11.68
C ILE A 103 9.57 10.57 11.69
N PHE A 104 8.40 10.07 12.13
CA PHE A 104 7.15 10.81 11.97
C PHE A 104 6.94 11.89 13.03
N SER A 105 7.51 11.79 14.24
CA SER A 105 7.38 12.83 15.28
C SER A 105 8.17 14.12 15.01
N ARG A 106 9.25 14.04 14.23
CA ARG A 106 10.10 15.19 13.91
C ARG A 106 9.69 15.83 12.59
N THR A 107 9.33 17.10 12.62
CA THR A 107 8.93 17.84 11.39
C THR A 107 10.02 17.80 10.31
N SER A 108 11.30 17.93 10.69
CA SER A 108 12.42 17.88 9.73
C SER A 108 12.51 16.52 9.01
N SER A 109 12.30 15.42 9.73
CA SER A 109 12.34 14.08 9.15
C SER A 109 11.15 13.82 8.22
N ARG A 110 9.93 14.23 8.64
CA ARG A 110 8.75 14.16 7.77
C ARG A 110 8.94 14.98 6.49
N GLN A 111 9.40 16.23 6.61
CA GLN A 111 9.65 17.10 5.45
C GLN A 111 10.70 16.50 4.50
N LYS A 112 11.76 15.92 5.04
CA LYS A 112 12.78 15.23 4.24
C LYS A 112 12.18 14.02 3.53
N LEU A 113 11.41 13.18 4.24
CA LEU A 113 10.75 12.01 3.65
C LEU A 113 9.78 12.41 2.53
N VAL A 114 8.89 13.38 2.79
CA VAL A 114 7.98 13.93 1.78
C VAL A 114 8.74 14.44 0.56
N SER A 115 9.81 15.22 0.78
CA SER A 115 10.60 15.78 -0.32
C SER A 115 11.28 14.68 -1.14
N ASN A 116 11.81 13.65 -0.49
CA ASN A 116 12.43 12.51 -1.17
C ASN A 116 11.42 11.74 -2.01
N LEU A 117 10.24 11.42 -1.47
CA LEU A 117 9.21 10.68 -2.18
C LEU A 117 8.68 11.45 -3.40
N ILE A 118 8.40 12.73 -3.24
CA ILE A 118 7.94 13.58 -4.34
C ILE A 118 9.03 13.73 -5.40
N ALA A 119 10.31 13.89 -5.00
CA ALA A 119 11.42 13.96 -5.95
C ALA A 119 11.56 12.67 -6.76
N GLN A 120 11.40 11.49 -6.13
CA GLN A 120 11.40 10.20 -6.83
C GLN A 120 10.21 10.09 -7.79
N ALA A 121 9.00 10.47 -7.34
CA ALA A 121 7.82 10.42 -8.19
C ALA A 121 7.96 11.31 -9.43
N ILE A 122 8.48 12.52 -9.29
CA ILE A 122 8.75 13.43 -10.42
C ILE A 122 9.88 12.90 -11.31
N GLN A 123 10.97 12.41 -10.71
CA GLN A 123 12.14 11.92 -11.45
C GLN A 123 11.79 10.76 -12.37
N TYR A 124 10.95 9.83 -11.91
CA TYR A 124 10.58 8.62 -12.65
C TYR A 124 9.23 8.73 -13.37
N ASP A 125 8.56 9.90 -13.33
CA ASP A 125 7.24 10.11 -13.94
C ASP A 125 6.20 9.12 -13.39
N LEU A 126 6.13 8.99 -12.05
CA LEU A 126 5.16 8.11 -11.40
C LEU A 126 3.77 8.76 -11.36
N ASP A 127 2.73 7.96 -11.55
CA ASP A 127 1.33 8.40 -11.48
C ASP A 127 0.83 8.48 -10.04
N GLY A 128 1.46 7.75 -9.11
CA GLY A 128 1.07 7.73 -7.71
C GLY A 128 2.17 7.25 -6.77
N ILE A 129 1.88 7.44 -5.48
CA ILE A 129 2.61 6.88 -4.35
C ILE A 129 1.63 6.01 -3.57
N ASN A 130 2.02 4.79 -3.26
CA ASN A 130 1.28 3.85 -2.42
C ASN A 130 2.02 3.65 -1.10
N LEU A 131 1.39 4.01 0.02
CA LEU A 131 1.97 3.86 1.36
C LEU A 131 1.55 2.54 1.97
N ASP A 132 2.53 1.70 2.28
CA ASP A 132 2.38 0.40 2.96
C ASP A 132 3.20 0.41 4.26
N MET A 133 2.68 1.11 5.28
CA MET A 133 3.33 1.26 6.58
C MET A 133 2.71 0.28 7.57
N GLU A 134 3.39 -0.83 7.83
CA GLU A 134 2.86 -1.94 8.62
C GLU A 134 3.28 -1.93 10.10
N PHE A 135 4.31 -1.16 10.47
CA PHE A 135 4.84 -1.10 11.84
C PHE A 135 4.35 0.11 12.65
N ILE A 136 3.37 0.86 12.14
CA ILE A 136 2.72 1.91 12.90
C ILE A 136 2.03 1.33 14.14
N ASN A 137 2.19 1.98 15.26
CA ASN A 137 1.58 1.63 16.55
C ASN A 137 0.88 2.83 17.19
N GLU A 138 0.24 2.65 18.33
CA GLU A 138 -0.50 3.72 19.01
C GLU A 138 0.36 4.96 19.31
N GLU A 139 1.65 4.78 19.62
CA GLU A 139 2.56 5.85 19.96
C GLU A 139 2.93 6.71 18.73
N SER A 140 3.17 6.06 17.59
CA SER A 140 3.53 6.71 16.32
C SER A 140 2.33 7.19 15.50
N ALA A 141 1.13 6.67 15.77
CA ALA A 141 -0.07 6.86 14.96
C ALA A 141 -0.42 8.31 14.65
N ARG A 142 -0.39 9.19 15.67
CA ARG A 142 -0.68 10.62 15.48
C ARG A 142 0.33 11.29 14.57
N ALA A 143 1.61 10.97 14.76
CA ALA A 143 2.70 11.53 13.98
C ALA A 143 2.67 11.00 12.53
N TYR A 144 2.30 9.75 12.35
CA TYR A 144 2.07 9.15 11.02
C TYR A 144 0.95 9.89 10.26
N ILE A 145 -0.17 10.18 10.89
CA ILE A 145 -1.26 10.94 10.25
C ILE A 145 -0.81 12.35 9.84
N GLU A 146 0.04 13.04 10.63
CA GLU A 146 0.61 14.32 10.20
C GLU A 146 1.49 14.15 8.94
N PHE A 147 2.30 13.10 8.88
CA PHE A 147 3.07 12.78 7.67
C PHE A 147 2.15 12.55 6.45
N VAL A 148 1.07 11.77 6.62
CA VAL A 148 0.11 11.51 5.55
C VAL A 148 -0.53 12.81 5.04
N ARG A 149 -0.90 13.73 5.94
CA ARG A 149 -1.43 15.05 5.58
C ARG A 149 -0.41 15.88 4.78
N GLU A 150 0.82 15.97 5.28
CA GLU A 150 1.91 16.71 4.61
C GLU A 150 2.18 16.12 3.21
N LEU A 151 2.27 14.80 3.08
CA LEU A 151 2.48 14.11 1.81
C LEU A 151 1.30 14.34 0.86
N SER A 152 0.06 14.26 1.34
CA SER A 152 -1.14 14.43 0.51
C SER A 152 -1.21 15.79 -0.16
N ILE A 153 -0.78 16.85 0.53
CA ILE A 153 -0.69 18.20 -0.03
C ILE A 153 0.30 18.23 -1.19
N MET A 154 1.48 17.66 -0.99
CA MET A 154 2.53 17.65 -2.01
C MET A 154 2.19 16.75 -3.19
N CYS A 155 1.54 15.63 -2.97
CA CYS A 155 1.01 14.78 -4.03
C CYS A 155 0.03 15.55 -4.93
N ARG A 156 -0.97 16.21 -4.35
CA ARG A 156 -1.96 17.02 -5.10
C ARG A 156 -1.34 18.15 -5.89
N LEU A 157 -0.38 18.86 -5.29
CA LEU A 157 0.31 19.96 -5.97
C LEU A 157 1.08 19.49 -7.22
N ASN A 158 1.45 18.21 -7.28
CA ASN A 158 2.20 17.63 -8.37
C ASN A 158 1.37 16.67 -9.24
N GLY A 159 0.06 16.53 -9.00
CA GLY A 159 -0.81 15.63 -9.76
C GLY A 159 -0.54 14.14 -9.52
N ILE A 160 0.07 13.79 -8.39
CA ILE A 160 0.45 12.43 -7.99
C ILE A 160 -0.67 11.84 -7.10
N VAL A 161 -1.18 10.66 -7.44
CA VAL A 161 -2.16 9.93 -6.62
C VAL A 161 -1.51 9.50 -5.31
N LEU A 162 -2.24 9.62 -4.20
CA LEU A 162 -1.86 9.05 -2.91
C LEU A 162 -2.81 7.94 -2.51
N SER A 163 -2.31 6.71 -2.40
CA SER A 163 -3.04 5.57 -1.85
C SER A 163 -2.37 5.05 -0.58
N ILE A 164 -3.16 4.46 0.33
CA ILE A 164 -2.67 3.98 1.62
C ILE A 164 -3.21 2.58 1.87
N ASP A 165 -2.31 1.65 2.14
CA ASP A 165 -2.63 0.28 2.48
C ASP A 165 -2.97 0.15 3.97
N ASN A 166 -3.98 -0.64 4.27
CA ASN A 166 -4.45 -0.86 5.63
C ASN A 166 -4.83 -2.31 5.84
N TYR A 167 -4.51 -2.83 7.01
CA TYR A 167 -5.10 -4.07 7.49
C TYR A 167 -6.64 -3.99 7.55
N VAL A 168 -7.30 -5.13 7.46
CA VAL A 168 -8.74 -5.22 7.79
C VAL A 168 -8.98 -4.61 9.17
N PRO A 169 -9.97 -3.70 9.32
CA PRO A 169 -10.24 -3.03 10.58
C PRO A 169 -10.48 -4.02 11.73
N ALA A 170 -9.76 -3.84 12.82
CA ALA A 170 -9.87 -4.63 14.04
C ALA A 170 -9.56 -3.75 15.27
N ALA A 171 -10.00 -4.16 16.45
CA ALA A 171 -9.84 -3.37 17.68
C ALA A 171 -8.38 -2.96 17.95
N HIS A 172 -7.42 -3.80 17.57
CA HIS A 172 -6.00 -3.57 17.81
C HIS A 172 -5.31 -2.67 16.78
N ASN A 173 -6.00 -2.22 15.73
CA ASN A 173 -5.43 -1.40 14.66
C ASN A 173 -6.27 -0.14 14.33
N LEU A 174 -7.17 0.28 15.22
CA LEU A 174 -7.98 1.49 15.04
C LEU A 174 -7.14 2.76 15.03
N PHE A 175 -5.95 2.71 15.59
CA PHE A 175 -5.02 3.84 15.64
C PHE A 175 -4.52 4.28 14.26
N TYR A 176 -4.65 3.46 13.21
CA TYR A 176 -4.38 3.89 11.83
C TYR A 176 -5.27 5.03 11.34
N ASN A 177 -6.40 5.28 12.04
CA ASN A 177 -7.30 6.42 11.76
C ASN A 177 -7.74 6.51 10.29
N ARG A 178 -8.38 5.46 9.81
CA ARG A 178 -8.85 5.35 8.41
C ARG A 178 -9.78 6.47 8.01
N LYS A 179 -10.53 7.03 8.98
CA LYS A 179 -11.38 8.19 8.75
C LYS A 179 -10.59 9.40 8.24
N GLU A 180 -9.47 9.72 8.88
CA GLU A 180 -8.60 10.81 8.45
C GLU A 180 -7.92 10.50 7.13
N GLN A 181 -7.44 9.26 6.94
CA GLN A 181 -6.90 8.81 5.66
C GLN A 181 -7.94 8.99 4.55
N GLY A 182 -9.21 8.63 4.78
CA GLY A 182 -10.30 8.80 3.83
C GLY A 182 -10.59 10.27 3.46
N ILE A 183 -10.18 11.23 4.30
CA ILE A 183 -10.29 12.67 3.99
C ILE A 183 -9.12 13.10 3.09
N VAL A 184 -7.89 12.73 3.44
CA VAL A 184 -6.68 13.32 2.84
C VAL A 184 -6.08 12.50 1.71
N ALA A 185 -6.19 11.17 1.72
CA ALA A 185 -5.75 10.32 0.62
C ALA A 185 -6.76 10.28 -0.52
N ASP A 186 -6.31 9.91 -1.70
CA ASP A 186 -7.14 9.68 -2.87
C ASP A 186 -7.80 8.30 -2.80
N TYR A 187 -7.05 7.28 -2.35
CA TYR A 187 -7.55 5.92 -2.16
C TYR A 187 -7.05 5.32 -0.85
N VAL A 188 -7.89 4.46 -0.28
CA VAL A 188 -7.59 3.62 0.89
C VAL A 188 -7.76 2.18 0.46
N ILE A 189 -6.68 1.42 0.52
CA ILE A 189 -6.64 0.01 0.11
C ILE A 189 -6.76 -0.86 1.36
N ILE A 190 -7.64 -1.85 1.31
CA ILE A 190 -7.79 -2.83 2.38
C ILE A 190 -7.04 -4.09 1.97
N MET A 191 -6.08 -4.53 2.76
CA MET A 191 -5.41 -5.82 2.63
C MET A 191 -6.36 -6.92 3.11
N GLY A 192 -7.29 -7.34 2.24
CA GLY A 192 -8.33 -8.32 2.53
C GLY A 192 -7.80 -9.76 2.52
N TYR A 193 -6.67 -9.98 3.21
CA TYR A 193 -5.98 -11.27 3.29
C TYR A 193 -5.23 -11.41 4.63
N ASP A 194 -4.52 -12.53 4.80
CA ASP A 194 -3.86 -12.92 6.05
C ASP A 194 -4.82 -12.99 7.24
N GLU A 195 -6.07 -13.45 6.99
CA GLU A 195 -7.00 -13.81 8.06
C GLU A 195 -6.38 -14.83 9.01
N HIS A 196 -5.71 -15.84 8.43
CA HIS A 196 -4.83 -16.77 9.11
C HIS A 196 -3.43 -16.71 8.48
N PHE A 197 -2.44 -16.50 9.32
CA PHE A 197 -1.04 -16.25 8.91
C PHE A 197 -0.05 -17.13 9.67
N ALA A 198 1.19 -17.16 9.22
CA ALA A 198 2.24 -17.98 9.83
C ALA A 198 2.40 -17.67 11.34
N GLY A 199 2.34 -18.71 12.17
CA GLY A 199 2.40 -18.60 13.64
C GLY A 199 1.04 -18.36 14.32
N GLY A 200 -0.03 -18.20 13.56
CA GLY A 200 -1.41 -18.15 14.05
C GLY A 200 -2.12 -19.50 13.93
N GLU A 201 -3.43 -19.51 14.18
CA GLU A 201 -4.28 -20.68 14.02
C GLU A 201 -4.46 -21.04 12.53
N PRO A 202 -4.53 -22.35 12.18
CA PRO A 202 -4.79 -22.78 10.81
C PRO A 202 -6.13 -22.28 10.28
N GLY A 203 -6.15 -21.90 9.01
CA GLY A 203 -7.39 -21.47 8.36
C GLY A 203 -7.15 -20.87 6.98
N SER A 204 -8.21 -20.29 6.43
CA SER A 204 -8.19 -19.60 5.13
C SER A 204 -7.33 -18.33 5.19
N VAL A 205 -6.58 -18.06 4.13
CA VAL A 205 -5.88 -16.76 3.98
C VAL A 205 -6.86 -15.60 3.87
N ALA A 206 -8.01 -15.83 3.23
CA ALA A 206 -9.04 -14.82 3.03
C ALA A 206 -10.41 -15.49 2.83
N SER A 207 -11.17 -15.66 3.90
CA SER A 207 -12.56 -16.11 3.77
C SER A 207 -13.44 -14.99 3.22
N LEU A 208 -14.54 -15.36 2.57
CA LEU A 208 -15.52 -14.40 2.06
C LEU A 208 -16.05 -13.48 3.18
N GLU A 209 -16.32 -14.05 4.36
CA GLU A 209 -16.81 -13.30 5.51
C GLU A 209 -15.77 -12.30 6.05
N TYR A 210 -14.50 -12.69 6.05
CA TYR A 210 -13.39 -11.80 6.45
C TYR A 210 -13.28 -10.60 5.51
N VAL A 211 -13.25 -10.85 4.20
CA VAL A 211 -13.16 -9.81 3.17
C VAL A 211 -14.37 -8.88 3.25
N LYS A 212 -15.59 -9.44 3.30
CA LYS A 212 -16.83 -8.67 3.40
C LYS A 212 -16.84 -7.78 4.64
N ARG A 213 -16.49 -8.32 5.81
CA ARG A 213 -16.37 -7.56 7.05
C ARG A 213 -15.35 -6.43 6.93
N GLY A 214 -14.19 -6.68 6.30
CA GLY A 214 -13.16 -5.66 6.04
C GLY A 214 -13.71 -4.49 5.25
N ILE A 215 -14.43 -4.76 4.17
CA ILE A 215 -15.08 -3.74 3.34
C ILE A 215 -16.14 -2.98 4.15
N GLU A 216 -17.08 -3.70 4.79
CA GLU A 216 -18.17 -3.09 5.56
C GLU A 216 -17.68 -2.18 6.68
N GLN A 217 -16.66 -2.60 7.43
CA GLN A 217 -16.07 -1.80 8.49
C GLN A 217 -15.33 -0.56 7.95
N THR A 218 -14.61 -0.70 6.84
CA THR A 218 -13.90 0.44 6.24
C THR A 218 -14.88 1.48 5.70
N LEU A 219 -16.00 1.05 5.12
CA LEU A 219 -17.04 1.95 4.60
C LEU A 219 -17.76 2.78 5.68
N LEU A 220 -17.59 2.44 6.97
CA LEU A 220 -18.08 3.29 8.08
C LEU A 220 -17.23 4.57 8.25
N GLU A 221 -15.99 4.57 7.76
CA GLU A 221 -15.01 5.64 7.97
C GLU A 221 -14.56 6.30 6.67
N VAL A 222 -14.53 5.56 5.56
CA VAL A 222 -13.98 5.98 4.26
C VAL A 222 -15.08 6.03 3.21
N PRO A 223 -15.17 7.12 2.42
CA PRO A 223 -16.09 7.19 1.28
C PRO A 223 -15.88 6.03 0.30
N LYS A 224 -16.96 5.41 -0.16
CA LYS A 224 -16.92 4.19 -0.99
C LYS A 224 -16.11 4.33 -2.30
N GLU A 225 -16.12 5.50 -2.88
CA GLU A 225 -15.41 5.85 -4.12
C GLU A 225 -13.88 5.89 -3.96
N LYS A 226 -13.40 5.85 -2.70
CA LYS A 226 -11.98 5.81 -2.36
C LYS A 226 -11.50 4.44 -1.90
N VAL A 227 -12.41 3.48 -1.70
CA VAL A 227 -12.06 2.17 -1.15
C VAL A 227 -11.68 1.21 -2.27
N ILE A 228 -10.49 0.62 -2.14
CA ILE A 228 -10.03 -0.51 -2.95
C ILE A 228 -9.85 -1.71 -2.02
N ASN A 229 -10.37 -2.88 -2.41
CA ASN A 229 -10.14 -4.10 -1.65
C ASN A 229 -9.18 -5.02 -2.37
N ALA A 230 -8.09 -5.40 -1.71
CA ALA A 230 -7.12 -6.34 -2.22
C ALA A 230 -7.47 -7.77 -1.83
N LEU A 231 -7.16 -8.70 -2.73
CA LEU A 231 -7.33 -10.14 -2.56
C LEU A 231 -6.00 -10.86 -2.80
N PRO A 232 -5.73 -11.99 -2.12
CA PRO A 232 -4.46 -12.68 -2.25
C PRO A 232 -4.39 -13.50 -3.54
N PHE A 233 -3.22 -13.52 -4.19
CA PHE A 233 -2.85 -14.48 -5.23
C PHE A 233 -2.03 -15.65 -4.67
N TYR A 234 -2.22 -15.97 -3.39
CA TYR A 234 -1.56 -17.07 -2.69
C TYR A 234 -2.53 -17.72 -1.70
N THR A 235 -2.15 -18.89 -1.26
CA THR A 235 -2.79 -19.62 -0.17
C THR A 235 -1.75 -20.16 0.79
N ARG A 236 -2.17 -20.89 1.83
CA ARG A 236 -1.28 -21.57 2.77
C ARG A 236 -1.58 -23.04 2.85
N VAL A 237 -0.52 -23.85 2.92
CA VAL A 237 -0.60 -25.24 3.36
C VAL A 237 -0.22 -25.25 4.84
N TRP A 238 -1.06 -25.87 5.64
CA TRP A 238 -0.87 -26.04 7.05
C TRP A 238 -0.46 -27.49 7.34
N THR A 239 0.56 -27.67 8.17
CA THR A 239 1.02 -28.98 8.62
C THR A 239 0.88 -29.02 10.13
N GLU A 240 0.04 -29.94 10.61
CA GLU A 240 -0.16 -30.23 12.03
C GLU A 240 0.61 -31.49 12.37
N MET A 241 1.52 -31.40 13.36
CA MET A 241 2.34 -32.49 13.84
C MET A 241 1.61 -33.25 14.94
N GLU A 242 2.03 -34.50 15.23
CA GLU A 242 1.43 -35.32 16.28
C GLU A 242 1.55 -34.71 17.70
N ASP A 243 2.52 -33.84 17.92
CA ASP A 243 2.71 -33.11 19.17
C ASP A 243 1.85 -31.82 19.27
N GLY A 244 1.00 -31.55 18.26
CA GLY A 244 0.15 -30.37 18.17
C GLY A 244 0.87 -29.11 17.64
N THR A 245 2.14 -29.23 17.23
CA THR A 245 2.84 -28.11 16.59
C THR A 245 2.29 -27.88 15.20
N VAL A 246 1.99 -26.62 14.89
CA VAL A 246 1.48 -26.20 13.58
C VAL A 246 2.54 -25.37 12.85
N SER A 247 2.79 -25.71 11.61
CA SER A 247 3.58 -24.91 10.69
C SER A 247 2.80 -24.60 9.42
N SER A 248 3.20 -23.55 8.70
CA SER A 248 2.55 -23.22 7.42
C SER A 248 3.53 -22.73 6.38
N GLU A 249 3.22 -23.01 5.13
CA GLU A 249 3.94 -22.50 3.98
C GLU A 249 2.98 -21.74 3.06
N ALA A 250 3.33 -20.49 2.73
CA ALA A 250 2.61 -19.73 1.71
C ALA A 250 3.03 -20.21 0.31
N MET A 251 2.07 -20.36 -0.58
CA MET A 251 2.35 -20.74 -1.97
C MET A 251 1.40 -20.02 -2.93
N GLY A 252 1.95 -19.58 -4.06
CA GLY A 252 1.16 -18.99 -5.14
C GLY A 252 0.14 -19.97 -5.71
N ILE A 253 -0.91 -19.47 -6.34
CA ILE A 253 -2.07 -20.26 -6.79
C ILE A 253 -1.68 -21.42 -7.71
N GLU A 254 -0.75 -21.20 -8.64
CA GLU A 254 -0.33 -22.27 -9.58
C GLU A 254 0.41 -23.40 -8.86
N ARG A 255 1.33 -23.05 -7.95
CA ARG A 255 2.01 -24.02 -7.10
C ARG A 255 1.01 -24.78 -6.21
N ALA A 256 0.02 -24.08 -5.66
CA ALA A 256 -1.02 -24.69 -4.84
C ALA A 256 -1.88 -25.71 -5.64
N LYS A 257 -2.25 -25.40 -6.87
CA LYS A 257 -2.96 -26.33 -7.76
C LYS A 257 -2.13 -27.60 -8.02
N ASN A 258 -0.87 -27.44 -8.39
CA ASN A 258 0.02 -28.56 -8.61
C ASN A 258 0.18 -29.43 -7.34
N TRP A 259 0.31 -28.77 -6.18
CA TRP A 259 0.43 -29.46 -4.88
C TRP A 259 -0.83 -30.28 -4.54
N VAL A 260 -2.03 -29.74 -4.81
CA VAL A 260 -3.31 -30.45 -4.63
C VAL A 260 -3.40 -31.67 -5.53
N GLU A 261 -3.01 -31.55 -6.81
CA GLU A 261 -3.00 -32.65 -7.77
C GLU A 261 -2.00 -33.74 -7.39
N GLU A 262 -0.76 -33.36 -7.05
CA GLU A 262 0.31 -34.29 -6.63
C GLU A 262 -0.05 -35.07 -5.37
N ASN A 263 -0.76 -34.44 -4.43
CA ASN A 263 -1.17 -35.05 -3.17
C ASN A 263 -2.59 -35.66 -3.22
N GLN A 264 -3.26 -35.63 -4.37
CA GLN A 264 -4.60 -36.19 -4.59
C GLN A 264 -5.65 -35.70 -3.58
N ILE A 265 -5.60 -34.39 -3.26
CA ILE A 265 -6.52 -33.77 -2.31
C ILE A 265 -7.84 -33.42 -3.01
N GLU A 266 -8.95 -33.86 -2.42
CA GLU A 266 -10.28 -33.46 -2.86
C GLU A 266 -10.54 -32.00 -2.47
N LEU A 267 -11.01 -31.19 -3.44
CA LEU A 267 -11.46 -29.84 -3.21
C LEU A 267 -12.95 -29.86 -2.88
N TYR A 268 -13.36 -29.21 -1.80
CA TYR A 268 -14.75 -29.11 -1.34
C TYR A 268 -15.33 -27.72 -1.62
#